data_89840632d7881195e9b802bcc222e3c8
#
_entry.id   89840632d7881195e9b802bcc222e3c8
#
_cell.length_a   1.000
_cell.length_b   1.000
_cell.length_c   1.000
_cell.angle_alpha   90.00
_cell.angle_beta   90.00
_cell.angle_gamma   90.00
#
_symmetry.space_group_name_H-M   'P 1'
#
loop_
_entity.id
_entity.type
_entity.pdbx_description
1 polymer ?
#
loop_
_entity_poly.entity_id
_entity_poly.type
_entity_poly.pdbx_seq_one_letter_code
_entity_poly.pdbx_strand_id
1 'polypeptide(L)' 'MDKSNLDELQQAYKQAVDAWVDAIRAEESLANANHSETAMERWDAACFKEQDTQKAAQKAKDAYKDGLRKVNYGF' A
#
# COMPACT_ATOMS: atom_id res chain seq x y z
N MET A 1 21.07 -1.06 13.36
CA MET A 1 20.19 -0.05 12.68
C MET A 1 19.91 1.08 13.65
N ASP A 2 20.08 2.31 13.22
CA ASP A 2 19.84 3.44 14.10
C ASP A 2 18.40 3.97 13.98
N LYS A 3 18.08 4.96 14.80
CA LYS A 3 16.73 5.52 14.88
C LYS A 3 16.32 6.23 13.58
N SER A 4 17.27 6.83 12.85
CA SER A 4 16.99 7.49 11.56
C SER A 4 16.45 6.50 10.54
N ASN A 5 17.03 5.30 10.47
CA ASN A 5 16.57 4.26 9.56
C ASN A 5 15.16 3.79 9.90
N LEU A 6 14.82 3.72 11.19
CA LEU A 6 13.46 3.38 11.61
C LEU A 6 12.47 4.45 11.19
N ASP A 7 12.84 5.71 11.32
CA ASP A 7 11.98 6.82 10.89
C ASP A 7 11.71 6.76 9.39
N GLU A 8 12.73 6.46 8.59
CA GLU A 8 12.59 6.30 7.14
C GLU A 8 11.69 5.11 6.79
N LEU A 9 11.85 3.99 7.47
CA LEU A 9 11.03 2.80 7.26
C LEU A 9 9.57 3.05 7.65
N GLN A 10 9.36 3.78 8.74
CA GLN A 10 8.03 4.16 9.18
C GLN A 10 7.35 5.08 8.16
N GLN A 11 8.08 6.06 7.64
CA GLN A 11 7.57 6.98 6.63
C GLN A 11 7.21 6.24 5.34
N ALA A 12 8.07 5.33 4.91
CA ALA A 12 7.82 4.52 3.72
C ALA A 12 6.55 3.68 3.88
N TYR A 13 6.35 3.09 5.06
CA TYR A 13 5.15 2.34 5.36
C TYR A 13 3.89 3.22 5.32
N LYS A 14 3.92 4.37 5.95
CA LYS A 14 2.78 5.30 5.96
C LYS A 14 2.43 5.75 4.54
N GLN A 15 3.43 6.10 3.74
CA GLN A 15 3.22 6.52 2.36
C GLN A 15 2.64 5.39 1.52
N ALA A 16 3.11 4.16 1.71
CA ALA A 16 2.59 3.01 0.99
C ALA A 16 1.13 2.72 1.36
N VAL A 17 0.78 2.86 2.64
CA VAL A 17 -0.60 2.70 3.10
C VAL A 17 -1.50 3.79 2.50
N ASP A 18 -1.04 5.04 2.48
CA ASP A 18 -1.82 6.14 1.89
C ASP A 18 -2.09 5.88 0.40
N ALA A 19 -1.08 5.41 -0.34
CA ALA A 19 -1.25 5.06 -1.74
C ALA A 19 -2.26 3.92 -1.93
N TRP A 20 -2.22 2.92 -1.05
CA TRP A 20 -3.15 1.81 -1.09
C TRP A 20 -4.57 2.27 -0.78
N VAL A 21 -4.76 3.11 0.24
CA VAL A 21 -6.07 3.67 0.58
C VAL A 21 -6.65 4.48 -0.59
N ASP A 22 -5.81 5.29 -1.24
CA ASP A 22 -6.24 6.06 -2.42
C ASP A 22 -6.66 5.13 -3.55
N ALA A 23 -5.94 4.02 -3.76
CA ALA A 23 -6.26 3.03 -4.79
C ALA A 23 -7.59 2.32 -4.47
N ILE A 24 -7.85 2.00 -3.20
CA ILE A 24 -9.12 1.39 -2.76
C ILE A 24 -10.28 2.35 -3.04
N ARG A 25 -10.11 3.63 -2.73
CA ARG A 25 -11.16 4.62 -2.97
C ARG A 25 -11.43 4.83 -4.45
N ALA A 26 -10.38 4.83 -5.27
CA ALA A 26 -10.53 4.94 -6.72
C ALA A 26 -11.29 3.73 -7.29
N GLU A 27 -10.95 2.52 -6.82
CA GLU A 27 -11.64 1.30 -7.20
C GLU A 27 -13.12 1.35 -6.81
N GLU A 28 -13.39 1.75 -5.57
CA GLU A 28 -14.75 1.85 -5.05
C GLU A 28 -15.59 2.85 -5.86
N SER A 29 -15.01 4.00 -6.20
CA SER A 29 -15.73 5.02 -6.96
C SER A 29 -16.08 4.56 -8.37
N LEU A 30 -15.28 3.65 -8.95
CA LEU A 30 -15.54 3.09 -10.27
C LEU A 30 -16.55 1.94 -10.23
N ALA A 31 -16.73 1.31 -9.08
CA ALA A 31 -17.75 0.27 -8.87
C ALA A 31 -19.11 0.94 -8.65
N ASN A 32 -19.55 1.76 -9.60
CA ASN A 32 -20.75 2.55 -9.49
C ASN A 32 -21.77 2.13 -10.56
N ALA A 33 -22.79 2.91 -10.74
CA ALA A 33 -24.01 2.58 -11.51
C ALA A 33 -23.79 2.33 -13.00
N ASN A 34 -22.64 2.67 -13.56
CA ASN A 34 -22.36 2.44 -14.99
C ASN A 34 -21.83 1.02 -15.19
N HIS A 35 -22.58 0.18 -15.87
CA HIS A 35 -22.22 -1.21 -16.13
C HIS A 35 -21.73 -1.44 -17.57
N SER A 36 -21.25 -0.40 -18.24
CA SER A 36 -20.72 -0.52 -19.60
C SER A 36 -19.40 -1.30 -19.63
N GLU A 37 -19.05 -1.80 -20.81
CA GLU A 37 -17.79 -2.51 -21.01
C GLU A 37 -16.58 -1.63 -20.68
N THR A 38 -16.63 -0.35 -21.09
CA THR A 38 -15.57 0.62 -20.77
C THR A 38 -15.44 0.84 -19.25
N ALA A 39 -16.56 0.91 -18.54
CA ALA A 39 -16.55 1.07 -17.09
C ALA A 39 -15.92 -0.17 -16.43
N MET A 40 -16.21 -1.36 -16.95
CA MET A 40 -15.63 -2.61 -16.44
C MET A 40 -14.12 -2.64 -16.63
N GLU A 41 -13.64 -2.21 -17.79
CA GLU A 41 -12.19 -2.13 -18.06
C GLU A 41 -11.48 -1.17 -17.10
N ARG A 42 -12.09 -0.02 -16.84
CA ARG A 42 -11.55 0.96 -15.89
C ARG A 42 -11.51 0.40 -14.47
N TRP A 43 -12.54 -0.32 -14.10
CA TRP A 43 -12.62 -0.95 -12.78
C TRP A 43 -11.55 -2.02 -12.62
N ASP A 44 -11.35 -2.86 -13.65
CA ASP A 44 -10.30 -3.88 -13.64
C ASP A 44 -8.91 -3.25 -13.48
N ALA A 45 -8.65 -2.15 -14.21
CA ALA A 45 -7.37 -1.44 -14.07
C ALA A 45 -7.18 -0.90 -12.65
N ALA A 46 -8.24 -0.38 -12.03
CA ALA A 46 -8.19 0.10 -10.66
C ALA A 46 -7.95 -1.05 -9.68
N CYS A 47 -8.52 -2.24 -9.93
CA CYS A 47 -8.29 -3.43 -9.11
C CYS A 47 -6.82 -3.85 -9.17
N PHE A 48 -6.19 -3.82 -10.32
CA PHE A 48 -4.77 -4.14 -10.45
C PHE A 48 -3.91 -3.15 -9.68
N LYS A 49 -4.22 -1.86 -9.77
CA LYS A 49 -3.49 -0.83 -9.04
C LYS A 49 -3.65 -1.01 -7.54
N GLU A 50 -4.83 -1.37 -7.08
CA GLU A 50 -5.09 -1.63 -5.66
C GLU A 50 -4.24 -2.80 -5.17
N GLN A 51 -4.18 -3.89 -5.95
CA GLN A 51 -3.35 -5.05 -5.60
C GLN A 51 -1.87 -4.71 -5.54
N ASP A 52 -1.37 -3.91 -6.50
CA ASP A 52 0.03 -3.49 -6.52
C ASP A 52 0.36 -2.62 -5.31
N THR A 53 -0.52 -1.68 -4.96
CA THR A 53 -0.30 -0.82 -3.79
C THR A 53 -0.44 -1.60 -2.49
N GLN A 54 -1.31 -2.61 -2.43
CA GLN A 54 -1.43 -3.51 -1.28
C GLN A 54 -0.12 -4.27 -1.05
N LYS A 55 0.47 -4.82 -2.11
CA LYS A 55 1.74 -5.53 -2.03
C LYS A 55 2.87 -4.62 -1.56
N ALA A 56 2.90 -3.39 -2.08
CA ALA A 56 3.90 -2.40 -1.66
C ALA A 56 3.75 -2.05 -0.18
N ALA A 57 2.52 -1.88 0.30
CA ALA A 57 2.25 -1.60 1.71
C ALA A 57 2.67 -2.78 2.59
N GLN A 58 2.39 -4.02 2.16
CA GLN A 58 2.79 -5.21 2.89
C GLN A 58 4.31 -5.33 2.98
N LYS A 59 5.00 -5.07 1.88
CA LYS A 59 6.46 -5.10 1.83
C LYS A 59 7.07 -4.04 2.76
N ALA A 60 6.54 -2.82 2.74
CA ALA A 60 7.00 -1.74 3.60
C ALA A 60 6.73 -2.05 5.07
N LYS A 61 5.60 -2.67 5.38
CA LYS A 61 5.26 -3.12 6.74
C LYS A 61 6.27 -4.15 7.24
N ASP A 62 6.60 -5.14 6.40
CA ASP A 62 7.55 -6.18 6.78
C ASP A 62 8.94 -5.60 7.02
N ALA A 63 9.37 -4.67 6.18
CA ALA A 63 10.66 -3.98 6.36
C ALA A 63 10.70 -3.20 7.66
N TYR A 64 9.62 -2.52 8.00
CA TYR A 64 9.53 -1.77 9.25
C TYR A 64 9.56 -2.71 10.46
N LYS A 65 8.82 -3.81 10.41
CA LYS A 65 8.84 -4.82 11.48
C LYS A 65 10.24 -5.40 11.68
N ASP A 66 10.94 -5.71 10.60
CA ASP A 66 12.31 -6.23 10.68
C ASP A 66 13.24 -5.21 11.31
N GLY A 67 13.10 -3.93 10.96
CA GLY A 67 13.87 -2.85 11.56
C GLY A 67 13.62 -2.74 13.07
N LEU A 68 12.35 -2.85 13.48
CA LEU A 68 11.98 -2.82 14.90
C LEU A 68 12.61 -3.98 15.67
N ARG A 69 12.59 -5.17 15.08
CA ARG A 69 13.22 -6.35 15.71
C ARG A 69 14.71 -6.15 15.91
N LYS A 70 15.39 -5.63 14.89
CA LYS A 70 16.84 -5.39 14.95
C LYS A 70 17.20 -4.40 16.04
N VAL A 71 16.42 -3.32 16.17
CA VAL A 71 16.68 -2.30 17.18
C VAL A 71 16.36 -2.82 18.59
N ASN A 72 15.26 -3.55 18.75
CA ASN A 72 14.79 -3.99 20.08
C ASN A 72 15.40 -5.32 20.54
N TYR A 73 15.71 -6.22 19.61
CA TYR A 73 16.15 -7.57 19.95
C TYR A 73 17.51 -7.95 19.38
N GLY A 74 18.09 -7.11 18.52
CA GLY A 74 19.41 -7.32 17.96
C GLY A 74 19.50 -8.33 16.82
N PHE A 75 18.34 -8.76 16.25
CA PHE A 75 18.33 -9.64 15.08
C PHE A 75 17.27 -9.32 14.03
#